data_9d250d1efac85719793e3a0a53631932
#
_entry.id   9d250d1efac85719793e3a0a53631932
#
_cell.length_a   1.000
_cell.length_b   1.000
_cell.length_c   1.000
_cell.angle_alpha   90.00
_cell.angle_beta   90.00
_cell.angle_gamma   90.00
#
_symmetry.space_group_name_H-M   'P 1'
#
loop_
_entity.id
_entity.type
_entity.pdbx_description
1 polymer ?
#
loop_
_entity_poly.entity_id
_entity_poly.type
_entity_poly.pdbx_seq_one_letter_code
_entity_poly.pdbx_strand_id
1 'polypeptide(L)'
;SDASFEIPGYAYNQATHNMNGLIESLERHKVTNLKERQTILRLSDYGRKGTQVWKLLSNTAWSKIGAPGKYIIAALASGRK
;
A
#
# COMPACT_ATOMS: atom_id res chain seq x y z
N SER A 1 8.50 14.41 -13.88
CA SER A 1 8.35 13.85 -12.55
C SER A 1 7.11 14.41 -11.90
N ASP A 2 6.57 13.66 -11.01
CA ASP A 2 5.38 14.08 -10.29
C ASP A 2 5.81 14.68 -8.95
N ALA A 3 6.04 15.98 -8.97
CA ALA A 3 6.48 16.68 -7.77
C ALA A 3 5.41 16.75 -6.70
N SER A 4 4.16 16.40 -7.06
CA SER A 4 3.08 16.45 -6.08
C SER A 4 3.11 15.29 -5.10
N PHE A 5 3.86 14.22 -5.41
CA PHE A 5 3.93 13.07 -4.51
C PHE A 5 5.20 13.16 -3.69
N GLU A 6 5.02 13.44 -2.43
CA GLU A 6 6.14 13.54 -1.50
C GLU A 6 5.93 12.60 -0.34
N ILE A 7 6.99 11.91 0.05
CA ILE A 7 6.93 11.02 1.19
C ILE A 7 7.33 11.81 2.43
N PRO A 8 6.44 11.88 3.42
CA PRO A 8 6.77 12.62 4.64
C PRO A 8 7.93 11.97 5.38
N GLY A 9 8.71 12.81 6.07
CA GLY A 9 9.91 12.32 6.73
C GLY A 9 9.64 11.24 7.77
N TYR A 10 8.50 11.32 8.46
CA TYR A 10 8.19 10.34 9.49
C TYR A 10 8.04 8.93 8.92
N ALA A 11 7.74 8.80 7.63
CA ALA A 11 7.53 7.49 7.02
C ALA A 11 8.84 6.69 6.91
N TYR A 12 9.97 7.34 7.04
CA TYR A 12 11.26 6.65 7.01
C TYR A 12 11.66 6.07 8.35
N ASN A 13 10.88 6.32 9.38
CA ASN A 13 11.16 5.76 10.72
C ASN A 13 10.75 4.29 10.73
N GLN A 14 11.74 3.41 10.74
CA GLN A 14 11.49 1.99 10.65
C GLN A 14 10.87 1.39 11.91
N ALA A 15 10.88 2.14 13.01
CA ALA A 15 10.18 1.69 14.20
C ALA A 15 8.67 1.73 14.05
N THR A 16 8.16 2.65 13.23
CA THR A 16 6.72 2.85 13.06
C THR A 16 6.21 2.48 11.70
N HIS A 17 7.07 2.45 10.70
CA HIS A 17 6.67 2.24 9.31
C HIS A 17 7.54 1.20 8.64
N ASN A 18 6.92 0.37 7.79
CA ASN A 18 7.65 -0.60 6.98
C ASN A 18 7.34 -0.34 5.51
N MET A 19 7.71 0.86 5.07
CA MET A 19 7.40 1.29 3.70
C MET A 19 8.05 0.39 2.66
N ASN A 20 9.32 -0.01 2.90
CA ASN A 20 10.01 -0.88 1.95
C ASN A 20 9.34 -2.24 1.85
N GLY A 21 8.90 -2.79 2.97
CA GLY A 21 8.18 -4.05 2.96
C GLY A 21 6.87 -3.96 2.20
N LEU A 22 6.18 -2.83 2.33
CA LEU A 22 4.95 -2.63 1.58
C LEU A 22 5.23 -2.57 0.08
N ILE A 23 6.25 -1.81 -0.32
CA ILE A 23 6.60 -1.72 -1.74
C ILE A 23 6.96 -3.10 -2.30
N GLU A 24 7.73 -3.89 -1.55
CA GLU A 24 8.08 -5.23 -1.97
C GLU A 24 6.84 -6.11 -2.13
N SER A 25 5.88 -5.99 -1.21
CA SER A 25 4.64 -6.74 -1.31
C SER A 25 3.84 -6.35 -2.54
N LEU A 26 3.79 -5.06 -2.83
CA LEU A 26 3.08 -4.60 -4.03
C LEU A 26 3.72 -5.15 -5.29
N GLU A 27 5.05 -5.21 -5.32
CA GLU A 27 5.74 -5.80 -6.48
C GLU A 27 5.45 -7.29 -6.58
N ARG A 28 5.48 -7.99 -5.46
CA ARG A 28 5.22 -9.43 -5.44
C ARG A 28 3.84 -9.75 -5.98
N HIS A 29 2.87 -8.90 -5.69
CA HIS A 29 1.49 -9.11 -6.11
C HIS A 29 1.15 -8.38 -7.40
N LYS A 30 2.17 -7.97 -8.16
CA LYS A 30 2.02 -7.42 -9.51
C LYS A 30 1.31 -6.08 -9.56
N VAL A 31 1.39 -5.29 -8.51
CA VAL A 31 0.93 -3.91 -8.55
C VAL A 31 2.05 -3.08 -9.16
N THR A 32 1.99 -2.90 -10.48
CA THR A 32 3.07 -2.23 -11.21
C THR A 32 2.75 -0.80 -11.60
N ASN A 33 1.49 -0.40 -11.52
CA ASN A 33 1.09 0.96 -11.89
C ASN A 33 1.54 1.93 -10.82
N LEU A 34 2.30 2.95 -11.23
CA LEU A 34 2.90 3.89 -10.29
C LEU A 34 1.85 4.67 -9.51
N LYS A 35 0.79 5.11 -10.17
CA LYS A 35 -0.24 5.88 -9.48
C LYS A 35 -0.97 5.03 -8.45
N GLU A 36 -1.19 3.76 -8.76
CA GLU A 36 -1.81 2.85 -7.80
C GLU A 36 -0.91 2.65 -6.59
N ARG A 37 0.40 2.48 -6.81
CA ARG A 37 1.33 2.36 -5.69
C ARG A 37 1.30 3.59 -4.80
N GLN A 38 1.30 4.77 -5.41
CA GLN A 38 1.27 6.02 -4.67
C GLN A 38 -0.02 6.16 -3.86
N THR A 39 -1.14 5.78 -4.45
CA THR A 39 -2.42 5.82 -3.75
C THR A 39 -2.43 4.87 -2.56
N ILE A 40 -1.91 3.65 -2.75
CA ILE A 40 -1.84 2.67 -1.68
C ILE A 40 -0.94 3.17 -0.55
N LEU A 41 0.20 3.76 -0.91
CA LEU A 41 1.09 4.32 0.10
C LEU A 41 0.37 5.38 0.94
N ARG A 42 -0.35 6.28 0.30
CA ARG A 42 -1.08 7.31 1.04
C ARG A 42 -2.17 6.71 1.92
N LEU A 43 -2.95 5.78 1.38
CA LEU A 43 -4.07 5.20 2.13
C LEU A 43 -3.61 4.36 3.32
N SER A 44 -2.40 3.81 3.26
CA SER A 44 -1.83 2.99 4.32
C SER A 44 -0.92 3.78 5.25
N ASP A 45 -0.87 5.10 5.10
CA ASP A 45 0.07 5.96 5.80
C ASP A 45 1.51 5.45 5.62
N TYR A 46 1.85 5.19 4.36
CA TYR A 46 3.21 4.80 3.96
C TYR A 46 3.69 3.54 4.66
N GLY A 47 2.77 2.59 4.82
CA GLY A 47 3.14 1.31 5.41
C GLY A 47 3.25 1.34 6.91
N ARG A 48 2.48 2.21 7.58
CA ARG A 48 2.49 2.27 9.04
C ARG A 48 2.11 0.92 9.60
N LYS A 49 2.89 0.48 10.60
CA LYS A 49 2.69 -0.81 11.22
C LYS A 49 1.36 -0.84 11.96
N GLY A 50 0.66 -1.96 11.86
CA GLY A 50 -0.64 -2.11 12.52
C GLY A 50 -1.82 -1.58 11.74
N THR A 51 -1.61 -1.05 10.53
CA THR A 51 -2.74 -0.58 9.72
C THR A 51 -3.34 -1.72 8.92
N GLN A 52 -4.52 -1.45 8.34
CA GLN A 52 -5.33 -2.45 7.67
C GLN A 52 -4.62 -3.09 6.47
N VAL A 53 -3.71 -2.36 5.83
CA VAL A 53 -3.05 -2.88 4.63
C VAL A 53 -2.34 -4.20 4.90
N TRP A 54 -1.77 -4.35 6.09
CA TRP A 54 -1.01 -5.57 6.41
C TRP A 54 -1.92 -6.78 6.55
N LYS A 55 -3.08 -6.60 7.17
CA LYS A 55 -4.07 -7.69 7.25
C LYS A 55 -4.58 -8.04 5.87
N LEU A 56 -4.82 -7.04 5.05
CA LEU A 56 -5.30 -7.26 3.69
C LEU A 56 -4.29 -8.07 2.89
N LEU A 57 -3.02 -7.70 2.98
CA LEU A 57 -1.98 -8.41 2.25
C LEU A 57 -1.85 -9.86 2.70
N SER A 58 -2.03 -10.12 4.00
CA SER A 58 -1.90 -11.47 4.55
C SER A 58 -3.08 -12.36 4.27
N ASN A 59 -4.29 -11.80 4.18
CA ASN A 59 -5.51 -12.59 4.20
C ASN A 59 -6.19 -12.73 2.85
N THR A 60 -5.65 -12.11 1.81
CA THR A 60 -6.28 -12.14 0.49
C THR A 60 -5.80 -13.34 -0.32
N ALA A 61 -6.75 -13.98 -1.00
CA ALA A 61 -6.41 -15.05 -1.95
C ALA A 61 -6.00 -14.43 -3.28
N TRP A 62 -4.75 -14.05 -3.38
CA TRP A 62 -4.27 -13.23 -4.49
C TRP A 62 -4.42 -13.88 -5.85
N SER A 63 -4.40 -15.22 -5.91
CA SER A 63 -4.55 -15.90 -7.19
C SER A 63 -5.90 -15.65 -7.83
N LYS A 64 -6.88 -15.20 -7.05
CA LYS A 64 -8.23 -14.94 -7.55
C LYS A 64 -8.47 -13.47 -7.88
N ILE A 65 -7.47 -12.64 -7.71
CA ILE A 65 -7.62 -11.20 -7.89
C ILE A 65 -7.02 -10.80 -9.23
N GLY A 66 -7.88 -10.33 -10.14
CA GLY A 66 -7.44 -9.96 -11.48
C GLY A 66 -6.80 -8.58 -11.56
N ALA A 67 -7.16 -7.68 -10.65
CA ALA A 67 -6.62 -6.32 -10.64
C ALA A 67 -6.19 -5.97 -9.22
N PRO A 68 -5.01 -6.44 -8.80
CA PRO A 68 -4.60 -6.32 -7.39
C PRO A 68 -4.48 -4.88 -6.90
N GLY A 69 -3.95 -3.98 -7.71
CA GLY A 69 -3.83 -2.58 -7.27
C GLY A 69 -5.19 -1.95 -6.99
N LYS A 70 -6.12 -2.15 -7.91
CA LYS A 70 -7.47 -1.61 -7.73
C LYS A 70 -8.18 -2.27 -6.58
N TYR A 71 -7.96 -3.56 -6.38
CA TYR A 71 -8.55 -4.27 -5.27
C TYR A 71 -8.10 -3.71 -3.93
N ILE A 72 -6.80 -3.50 -3.78
CA ILE A 72 -6.24 -2.96 -2.54
C ILE A 72 -6.79 -1.55 -2.27
N ILE A 73 -6.78 -0.71 -3.31
CA ILE A 73 -7.27 0.66 -3.15
C ILE A 73 -8.74 0.67 -2.70
N ALA A 74 -9.57 -0.14 -3.35
CA ALA A 74 -10.99 -0.19 -2.98
C ALA A 74 -11.17 -0.68 -1.54
N ALA A 75 -10.41 -1.68 -1.14
CA ALA A 75 -10.52 -2.22 0.20
C ALA A 75 -10.09 -1.21 1.25
N LEU A 76 -8.97 -0.53 1.01
CA LEU A 76 -8.49 0.46 1.97
C LEU A 76 -9.41 1.68 2.03
N ALA A 77 -9.92 2.11 0.88
CA ALA A 77 -10.82 3.25 0.84
C ALA A 77 -12.14 2.96 1.55
N SER A 78 -12.68 1.75 1.38
CA SER A 78 -13.95 1.41 2.00
C SER A 78 -13.82 1.23 3.51
N GLY A 79 -12.64 0.95 4.01
CA GLY A 79 -12.40 0.82 5.44
C GLY A 79 -12.19 2.13 6.17
N ARG A 80 -12.21 3.23 5.46
CA ARG A 80 -11.94 4.54 6.04
C ARG A 80 -13.24 5.26 6.41
N LYS A 81 -13.92 4.78 7.34
CA LYS A 81 -15.19 5.41 7.72
C LYS A 81 -15.08 6.37 8.88
#